data_7c61e6e0dbb81c0dc44aa0be7dd9b575
#
_entry.id   7c61e6e0dbb81c0dc44aa0be7dd9b575
#
_cell.length_a   1.000
_cell.length_b   1.000
_cell.length_c   1.000
_cell.angle_alpha   90.00
_cell.angle_beta   90.00
_cell.angle_gamma   90.00
#
_symmetry.space_group_name_H-M   'P 1'
#
loop_
_entity.id
_entity.type
_entity.pdbx_description
1 polymer ?
#
loop_
_entity_poly.entity_id
_entity_poly.type
_entity_poly.pdbx_seq_one_letter_code
_entity_poly.pdbx_strand_id
1 'polypeptide(L)'
;MVILKQIVLLLVFFGYQIAWSNSDRWSKNKTYEEIIKHAQGGSAYYQGLLGIYLRSGEAGSSVNLELSRKWSKVAESKGHPFGSYNLANIAMSEGDFVSATTLYQDAALKLQRYASDGDPVAMYCMGEIDFQVIPTNVHRALDLFHRSAESGYPQAQATIGALYLRGLPGLLKQDSDEGIKLLSKAVRAKSLTARFNLGMAYYNGDGVEKNVYKASQWLRLAVKQNFSEAQCQLGLLLLEGGDGVVKNTMEGIQLLETAASQNHPWAKEYLKKRGSSPTSSESQKVRNKIPEKNSDLPLLDDKNRLNHARKFYTGVGAKQNYQKAYELFFPLAQNGNAEAARFVGLMNLSGKGTEKDLNLAKQWLSVASQKGDKIARRLLDSYQSLF
;
A
#
# COMPACT_ATOMS: atom_id res chain seq x y z
N MET A 1 61.21 -19.37 -7.94
CA MET A 1 60.49 -18.10 -8.19
C MET A 1 59.12 -18.27 -8.92
N VAL A 2 58.93 -19.31 -9.73
CA VAL A 2 57.64 -19.59 -10.44
C VAL A 2 56.58 -20.15 -9.50
N ILE A 3 56.93 -21.02 -8.55
CA ILE A 3 56.00 -21.66 -7.59
C ILE A 3 55.42 -20.64 -6.60
N LEU A 4 56.20 -19.63 -6.17
CA LEU A 4 55.74 -18.59 -5.27
C LEU A 4 54.71 -17.64 -5.97
N LYS A 5 54.85 -17.40 -7.30
CA LYS A 5 53.90 -16.63 -8.08
C LYS A 5 52.55 -17.39 -8.28
N GLN A 6 52.59 -18.70 -8.42
CA GLN A 6 51.37 -19.50 -8.53
C GLN A 6 50.62 -19.61 -7.19
N ILE A 7 51.31 -19.68 -6.07
CA ILE A 7 50.70 -19.69 -4.72
C ILE A 7 50.06 -18.30 -4.43
N VAL A 8 50.73 -17.22 -4.80
CA VAL A 8 50.15 -15.85 -4.64
C VAL A 8 48.96 -15.65 -5.57
N LEU A 9 48.98 -16.17 -6.81
CA LEU A 9 47.81 -16.14 -7.69
C LEU A 9 46.66 -17.01 -7.17
N LEU A 10 46.93 -18.18 -6.60
CA LEU A 10 45.90 -19.02 -5.96
C LEU A 10 45.32 -18.35 -4.69
N LEU A 11 46.15 -17.70 -3.88
CA LEU A 11 45.68 -16.97 -2.69
C LEU A 11 44.91 -15.70 -3.05
N VAL A 12 45.21 -15.03 -4.17
CA VAL A 12 44.44 -13.92 -4.66
C VAL A 12 43.12 -14.40 -5.31
N PHE A 13 43.11 -15.57 -5.97
CA PHE A 13 41.85 -16.16 -6.49
C PHE A 13 40.99 -16.79 -5.39
N PHE A 14 41.56 -17.35 -4.32
CA PHE A 14 40.79 -17.85 -3.18
C PHE A 14 40.52 -16.80 -2.12
N GLY A 15 41.25 -15.70 -2.08
CA GLY A 15 41.00 -14.57 -1.15
C GLY A 15 39.87 -13.64 -1.54
N TYR A 16 39.34 -13.73 -2.77
CA TYR A 16 38.16 -12.99 -3.23
C TYR A 16 36.88 -13.84 -3.34
N GLN A 17 36.91 -15.09 -3.01
CA GLN A 17 35.72 -15.77 -2.51
C GLN A 17 35.56 -15.38 -1.04
N ILE A 18 35.15 -14.13 -0.77
CA ILE A 18 34.40 -13.85 0.45
C ILE A 18 33.22 -14.79 0.36
N ALA A 19 33.31 -15.90 1.13
CA ALA A 19 32.18 -16.79 1.28
C ALA A 19 31.05 -15.94 1.82
N TRP A 20 30.17 -15.55 0.94
CA TRP A 20 28.88 -14.97 1.34
C TRP A 20 28.25 -16.03 2.23
N SER A 21 28.25 -15.77 3.53
CA SER A 21 27.58 -16.68 4.44
C SER A 21 26.16 -16.84 3.94
N ASN A 22 25.61 -18.07 3.93
CA ASN A 22 24.21 -18.30 3.61
C ASN A 22 23.27 -17.44 4.47
N SER A 23 23.78 -16.81 5.53
CA SER A 23 23.11 -15.82 6.38
C SER A 23 22.83 -14.48 5.70
N ASP A 24 23.61 -14.11 4.66
CA ASP A 24 23.51 -12.82 3.97
C ASP A 24 22.70 -12.87 2.65
N ARG A 25 21.75 -13.81 2.57
CA ARG A 25 20.81 -13.91 1.46
C ARG A 25 19.37 -13.77 1.96
N TRP A 26 18.52 -13.25 1.08
CA TRP A 26 17.09 -13.22 1.35
C TRP A 26 16.53 -14.63 1.57
N SER A 27 15.61 -14.74 2.52
CA SER A 27 14.86 -15.96 2.78
C SER A 27 13.42 -15.60 3.11
N LYS A 28 12.48 -16.35 2.56
CA LYS A 28 11.04 -16.20 2.83
C LYS A 28 10.66 -16.35 4.30
N ASN A 29 11.53 -16.96 5.09
CA ASN A 29 11.30 -17.21 6.50
C ASN A 29 11.84 -16.11 7.42
N LYS A 30 12.60 -15.13 6.89
CA LYS A 30 13.12 -14.02 7.70
C LYS A 30 12.03 -12.97 7.94
N THR A 31 11.87 -12.63 9.20
CA THR A 31 10.97 -11.56 9.63
C THR A 31 11.57 -10.17 9.37
N TYR A 32 10.72 -9.14 9.42
CA TYR A 32 11.19 -7.76 9.28
C TYR A 32 12.18 -7.37 10.41
N GLU A 33 11.93 -7.84 11.63
CA GLU A 33 12.81 -7.63 12.79
C GLU A 33 14.20 -8.27 12.59
N GLU A 34 14.26 -9.46 12.00
CA GLU A 34 15.53 -10.11 11.67
C GLU A 34 16.30 -9.35 10.59
N ILE A 35 15.61 -8.80 9.59
CA ILE A 35 16.22 -7.93 8.57
C ILE A 35 16.84 -6.70 9.22
N ILE A 36 16.13 -6.03 10.15
CA ILE A 36 16.66 -4.91 10.92
C ILE A 36 17.90 -5.32 11.71
N LYS A 37 17.84 -6.44 12.42
CA LYS A 37 18.98 -6.95 13.23
C LYS A 37 20.22 -7.18 12.38
N HIS A 38 20.09 -7.81 11.22
CA HIS A 38 21.21 -8.02 10.30
C HIS A 38 21.74 -6.71 9.70
N ALA A 39 20.88 -5.76 9.37
CA ALA A 39 21.28 -4.44 8.88
C ALA A 39 22.06 -3.66 9.95
N GLN A 40 21.61 -3.67 11.20
CA GLN A 40 22.29 -3.08 12.35
C GLN A 40 23.62 -3.79 12.66
N GLY A 41 23.68 -5.11 12.43
CA GLY A 41 24.88 -5.92 12.53
C GLY A 41 25.92 -5.65 11.44
N GLY A 42 25.64 -4.74 10.51
CA GLY A 42 26.61 -4.23 9.52
C GLY A 42 26.57 -4.93 8.16
N SER A 43 25.66 -5.89 7.91
CA SER A 43 25.53 -6.54 6.60
C SER A 43 25.06 -5.54 5.53
N ALA A 44 25.88 -5.30 4.51
CA ALA A 44 25.57 -4.41 3.41
C ALA A 44 24.33 -4.87 2.61
N TYR A 45 24.18 -6.19 2.47
CA TYR A 45 23.01 -6.82 1.84
C TYR A 45 21.71 -6.40 2.56
N TYR A 46 21.65 -6.63 3.89
CA TYR A 46 20.43 -6.30 4.65
C TYR A 46 20.23 -4.81 4.87
N GLN A 47 21.29 -4.00 4.85
CA GLN A 47 21.19 -2.54 4.83
C GLN A 47 20.48 -2.05 3.57
N GLY A 48 20.88 -2.58 2.40
CA GLY A 48 20.22 -2.27 1.13
C GLY A 48 18.79 -2.82 1.06
N LEU A 49 18.57 -4.06 1.50
CA LEU A 49 17.24 -4.68 1.56
C LEU A 49 16.29 -3.90 2.49
N LEU A 50 16.77 -3.47 3.66
CA LEU A 50 16.00 -2.65 4.58
C LEU A 50 15.64 -1.30 3.96
N GLY A 51 16.56 -0.69 3.21
CA GLY A 51 16.28 0.49 2.40
C GLY A 51 15.13 0.27 1.43
N ILE A 52 15.15 -0.83 0.67
CA ILE A 52 14.08 -1.21 -0.26
C ILE A 52 12.75 -1.39 0.49
N TYR A 53 12.73 -2.12 1.60
CA TYR A 53 11.51 -2.38 2.37
C TYR A 53 10.89 -1.12 2.96
N LEU A 54 11.72 -0.20 3.47
CA LEU A 54 11.27 1.09 3.99
C LEU A 54 10.73 2.02 2.88
N ARG A 55 11.19 1.88 1.63
CA ARG A 55 10.61 2.61 0.49
C ARG A 55 9.29 2.00 0.05
N SER A 56 9.21 0.70 -0.02
CA SER A 56 8.09 -0.03 -0.62
C SER A 56 7.05 -0.56 0.37
N GLY A 57 7.28 -0.44 1.69
CA GLY A 57 6.34 -0.92 2.72
C GLY A 57 6.22 -2.44 2.78
N GLU A 58 7.25 -3.19 2.41
CA GLU A 58 7.22 -4.64 2.37
C GLU A 58 7.40 -5.28 3.75
N ALA A 59 7.02 -6.56 3.87
CA ALA A 59 7.06 -7.34 5.10
C ALA A 59 6.33 -6.68 6.30
N GLY A 60 5.38 -5.78 6.03
CA GLY A 60 4.61 -5.06 7.04
C GLY A 60 5.29 -3.80 7.57
N SER A 61 6.41 -3.36 7.00
CA SER A 61 7.01 -2.06 7.33
C SER A 61 6.09 -0.91 6.86
N SER A 62 6.20 0.23 7.52
CA SER A 62 5.60 1.47 7.00
C SER A 62 6.58 2.15 6.04
N VAL A 63 6.04 2.83 5.03
CA VAL A 63 6.87 3.63 4.10
C VAL A 63 7.53 4.77 4.86
N ASN A 64 8.85 4.86 4.76
CA ASN A 64 9.67 5.91 5.34
C ASN A 64 10.87 6.21 4.42
N LEU A 65 10.69 7.20 3.54
CA LEU A 65 11.69 7.54 2.52
C LEU A 65 13.00 8.10 3.13
N GLU A 66 12.91 8.83 4.24
CA GLU A 66 14.10 9.38 4.90
C GLU A 66 15.00 8.27 5.45
N LEU A 67 14.40 7.33 6.20
CA LEU A 67 15.13 6.21 6.74
C LEU A 67 15.60 5.24 5.65
N SER A 68 14.78 5.04 4.62
CA SER A 68 15.15 4.28 3.41
C SER A 68 16.41 4.84 2.77
N ARG A 69 16.47 6.16 2.57
CA ARG A 69 17.64 6.86 2.01
C ARG A 69 18.89 6.67 2.88
N LYS A 70 18.75 6.78 4.21
CA LYS A 70 19.88 6.59 5.14
C LYS A 70 20.48 5.19 4.99
N TRP A 71 19.68 4.14 5.07
CA TRP A 71 20.13 2.76 4.94
C TRP A 71 20.71 2.45 3.55
N SER A 72 20.10 3.01 2.51
CA SER A 72 20.59 2.83 1.13
C SER A 72 21.96 3.46 0.90
N LYS A 73 22.20 4.67 1.45
CA LYS A 73 23.52 5.31 1.41
C LYS A 73 24.59 4.48 2.13
N VAL A 74 24.24 3.87 3.27
CA VAL A 74 25.16 2.96 3.98
C VAL A 74 25.47 1.73 3.15
N ALA A 75 24.48 1.11 2.49
CA ALA A 75 24.71 -0.04 1.62
C ALA A 75 25.55 0.33 0.37
N GLU A 76 25.24 1.48 -0.24
CA GLU A 76 25.98 2.01 -1.40
C GLU A 76 27.44 2.30 -1.06
N SER A 77 27.72 2.95 0.08
CA SER A 77 29.10 3.23 0.53
C SER A 77 29.95 1.98 0.73
N LYS A 78 29.28 0.83 0.95
CA LYS A 78 29.90 -0.52 1.01
C LYS A 78 29.92 -1.23 -0.36
N GLY A 79 29.50 -0.54 -1.42
CA GLY A 79 29.49 -1.07 -2.78
C GLY A 79 28.34 -2.03 -3.10
N HIS A 80 27.29 -2.16 -2.20
CA HIS A 80 26.19 -3.09 -2.42
C HIS A 80 25.14 -2.50 -3.38
N PRO A 81 24.75 -3.23 -4.46
CA PRO A 81 23.88 -2.69 -5.52
C PRO A 81 22.46 -2.32 -5.08
N PHE A 82 21.94 -2.91 -4.00
CA PHE A 82 20.62 -2.52 -3.49
C PHE A 82 20.59 -1.07 -2.99
N GLY A 83 21.74 -0.54 -2.53
CA GLY A 83 21.88 0.87 -2.17
C GLY A 83 21.65 1.78 -3.38
N SER A 84 22.45 1.61 -4.44
CA SER A 84 22.33 2.39 -5.68
C SER A 84 20.96 2.23 -6.34
N TYR A 85 20.43 0.99 -6.43
CA TYR A 85 19.10 0.72 -6.95
C TYR A 85 18.00 1.48 -6.19
N ASN A 86 18.03 1.44 -4.86
CA ASN A 86 16.99 2.10 -4.07
C ASN A 86 17.11 3.63 -4.09
N LEU A 87 18.35 4.16 -4.08
CA LEU A 87 18.60 5.60 -4.26
C LEU A 87 18.16 6.09 -5.63
N ALA A 88 18.33 5.28 -6.68
CA ALA A 88 17.83 5.59 -8.03
C ALA A 88 16.31 5.73 -8.04
N ASN A 89 15.58 4.81 -7.40
CA ASN A 89 14.12 4.89 -7.27
C ASN A 89 13.68 6.15 -6.52
N ILE A 90 14.40 6.52 -5.45
CA ILE A 90 14.09 7.71 -4.68
C ILE A 90 14.33 8.96 -5.52
N ALA A 91 15.48 9.05 -6.22
CA ALA A 91 15.81 10.16 -7.13
C ALA A 91 14.77 10.30 -8.26
N MET A 92 14.35 9.18 -8.85
CA MET A 92 13.28 9.14 -9.84
C MET A 92 11.98 9.76 -9.31
N SER A 93 11.57 9.39 -8.09
CA SER A 93 10.35 9.93 -7.45
C SER A 93 10.45 11.42 -7.10
N GLU A 94 11.65 11.94 -6.97
CA GLU A 94 11.94 13.36 -6.72
C GLU A 94 12.12 14.19 -8.00
N GLY A 95 12.11 13.52 -9.18
CA GLY A 95 12.29 14.15 -10.47
C GLY A 95 13.76 14.39 -10.85
N ASP A 96 14.72 13.86 -10.08
CA ASP A 96 16.15 13.88 -10.42
C ASP A 96 16.51 12.71 -11.35
N PHE A 97 16.11 12.85 -12.61
CA PHE A 97 16.31 11.82 -13.64
C PHE A 97 17.78 11.56 -13.97
N VAL A 98 18.65 12.56 -13.81
CA VAL A 98 20.08 12.44 -14.10
C VAL A 98 20.76 11.54 -13.09
N SER A 99 20.59 11.83 -11.79
CA SER A 99 21.14 10.99 -10.73
C SER A 99 20.51 9.59 -10.75
N ALA A 100 19.20 9.49 -11.01
CA ALA A 100 18.50 8.22 -11.10
C ALA A 100 19.10 7.33 -12.20
N THR A 101 19.33 7.87 -13.39
CA THR A 101 19.91 7.12 -14.52
C THR A 101 21.31 6.58 -14.19
N THR A 102 22.17 7.43 -13.63
CA THR A 102 23.54 7.03 -13.24
C THR A 102 23.52 5.91 -12.18
N LEU A 103 22.66 6.05 -11.17
CA LEU A 103 22.52 5.07 -10.10
C LEU A 103 21.92 3.74 -10.59
N TYR A 104 20.96 3.76 -11.53
CA TYR A 104 20.44 2.55 -12.16
C TYR A 104 21.49 1.81 -12.98
N GLN A 105 22.34 2.55 -13.73
CA GLN A 105 23.45 1.93 -14.48
C GLN A 105 24.44 1.24 -13.54
N ASP A 106 24.87 1.91 -12.46
CA ASP A 106 25.73 1.30 -11.44
C ASP A 106 25.10 0.06 -10.81
N ALA A 107 23.83 0.18 -10.43
CA ALA A 107 23.09 -0.93 -9.85
C ALA A 107 22.98 -2.12 -10.81
N ALA A 108 22.60 -1.89 -12.08
CA ALA A 108 22.39 -2.95 -13.07
C ALA A 108 23.66 -3.79 -13.30
N LEU A 109 24.82 -3.12 -13.44
CA LEU A 109 26.11 -3.80 -13.60
C LEU A 109 26.43 -4.75 -12.44
N LYS A 110 26.20 -4.32 -11.22
CA LYS A 110 26.51 -5.08 -10.01
C LYS A 110 25.44 -6.15 -9.69
N LEU A 111 24.14 -5.85 -9.95
CA LEU A 111 23.03 -6.78 -9.71
C LEU A 111 23.11 -8.03 -10.58
N GLN A 112 23.68 -7.94 -11.77
CA GLN A 112 23.75 -9.07 -12.70
C GLN A 112 24.37 -10.32 -12.07
N ARG A 113 25.43 -10.16 -11.27
CA ARG A 113 26.05 -11.27 -10.55
C ARG A 113 25.08 -11.90 -9.54
N TYR A 114 24.45 -11.09 -8.70
CA TYR A 114 23.51 -11.59 -7.68
C TYR A 114 22.30 -12.29 -8.29
N ALA A 115 21.77 -11.73 -9.38
CA ALA A 115 20.66 -12.33 -10.12
C ALA A 115 21.06 -13.66 -10.77
N SER A 116 22.28 -13.76 -11.33
CA SER A 116 22.83 -15.01 -11.88
C SER A 116 23.06 -16.07 -10.79
N ASP A 117 23.43 -15.65 -9.59
CA ASP A 117 23.58 -16.53 -8.42
C ASP A 117 22.23 -16.93 -7.80
N GLY A 118 21.12 -16.54 -8.40
CA GLY A 118 19.76 -16.93 -7.99
C GLY A 118 19.16 -16.08 -6.87
N ASP A 119 19.72 -14.89 -6.56
CA ASP A 119 19.12 -14.00 -5.55
C ASP A 119 17.81 -13.40 -6.04
N PRO A 120 16.66 -13.68 -5.39
CA PRO A 120 15.36 -13.26 -5.90
C PRO A 120 15.13 -11.75 -5.77
N VAL A 121 15.78 -11.07 -4.82
CA VAL A 121 15.69 -9.61 -4.68
C VAL A 121 16.44 -8.95 -5.84
N ALA A 122 17.64 -9.46 -6.17
CA ALA A 122 18.42 -8.95 -7.27
C ALA A 122 17.72 -9.19 -8.63
N MET A 123 17.12 -10.38 -8.83
CA MET A 123 16.30 -10.65 -10.01
C MET A 123 15.16 -9.64 -10.14
N TYR A 124 14.43 -9.38 -9.05
CA TYR A 124 13.35 -8.41 -9.04
C TYR A 124 13.84 -6.99 -9.37
N CYS A 125 14.91 -6.53 -8.71
CA CYS A 125 15.48 -5.20 -8.97
C CYS A 125 15.95 -5.04 -10.42
N MET A 126 16.59 -6.07 -11.00
CA MET A 126 16.97 -6.05 -12.41
C MET A 126 15.76 -6.04 -13.33
N GLY A 127 14.73 -6.85 -13.01
CA GLY A 127 13.47 -6.85 -13.75
C GLY A 127 12.81 -5.48 -13.78
N GLU A 128 12.81 -4.74 -12.66
CA GLU A 128 12.28 -3.37 -12.62
C GLU A 128 13.11 -2.40 -13.48
N ILE A 129 14.44 -2.48 -13.44
CA ILE A 129 15.31 -1.66 -14.31
C ILE A 129 15.02 -1.95 -15.78
N ASP A 130 14.94 -3.23 -16.16
CA ASP A 130 14.65 -3.64 -17.53
C ASP A 130 13.25 -3.23 -18.00
N PHE A 131 12.28 -3.26 -17.11
CA PHE A 131 10.89 -2.95 -17.45
C PHE A 131 10.62 -1.44 -17.55
N GLN A 132 11.22 -0.64 -16.66
CA GLN A 132 10.93 0.79 -16.55
C GLN A 132 11.96 1.68 -17.23
N VAL A 133 13.25 1.33 -17.17
CA VAL A 133 14.35 2.18 -17.61
C VAL A 133 14.86 1.78 -18.99
N ILE A 134 14.82 0.49 -19.32
CA ILE A 134 15.29 -0.06 -20.60
C ILE A 134 14.14 -0.83 -21.28
N PRO A 135 13.15 -0.14 -21.85
CA PRO A 135 11.91 -0.78 -22.33
C PRO A 135 12.12 -1.79 -23.47
N THR A 136 13.32 -1.90 -24.05
CA THR A 136 13.67 -2.93 -25.02
C THR A 136 13.86 -4.31 -24.42
N ASN A 137 13.98 -4.43 -23.10
CA ASN A 137 14.28 -5.67 -22.38
C ASN A 137 13.07 -6.27 -21.67
N VAL A 138 11.83 -5.97 -22.09
CA VAL A 138 10.60 -6.40 -21.40
C VAL A 138 10.50 -7.92 -21.26
N HIS A 139 10.93 -8.70 -22.26
CA HIS A 139 10.96 -10.15 -22.16
C HIS A 139 11.88 -10.65 -21.04
N ARG A 140 13.09 -10.06 -20.92
CA ARG A 140 14.02 -10.39 -19.84
C ARG A 140 13.45 -9.95 -18.48
N ALA A 141 12.80 -8.80 -18.42
CA ALA A 141 12.15 -8.34 -17.20
C ALA A 141 11.07 -9.32 -16.71
N LEU A 142 10.21 -9.80 -17.62
CA LEU A 142 9.19 -10.79 -17.29
C LEU A 142 9.80 -12.12 -16.79
N ASP A 143 10.86 -12.64 -17.43
CA ASP A 143 11.58 -13.84 -16.97
C ASP A 143 12.14 -13.63 -15.55
N LEU A 144 12.78 -12.50 -15.30
CA LEU A 144 13.33 -12.16 -14.00
C LEU A 144 12.24 -12.05 -12.92
N PHE A 145 11.10 -11.43 -13.22
CA PHE A 145 9.98 -11.36 -12.31
C PHE A 145 9.39 -12.73 -12.01
N HIS A 146 9.24 -13.60 -13.02
CA HIS A 146 8.79 -14.97 -12.83
C HIS A 146 9.70 -15.77 -11.91
N ARG A 147 11.00 -15.81 -12.21
CA ARG A 147 11.99 -16.55 -11.41
C ARG A 147 12.07 -16.02 -9.97
N SER A 148 12.00 -14.71 -9.77
CA SER A 148 11.94 -14.09 -8.46
C SER A 148 10.65 -14.47 -7.70
N ALA A 149 9.50 -14.47 -8.37
CA ALA A 149 8.21 -14.85 -7.81
C ALA A 149 8.13 -16.34 -7.44
N GLU A 150 8.70 -17.23 -8.27
CA GLU A 150 8.84 -18.66 -8.01
C GLU A 150 9.72 -18.91 -6.78
N SER A 151 10.78 -18.14 -6.61
CA SER A 151 11.62 -18.16 -5.41
C SER A 151 10.90 -17.64 -4.17
N GLY A 152 9.68 -17.10 -4.33
CA GLY A 152 8.80 -16.65 -3.24
C GLY A 152 8.97 -15.20 -2.83
N TYR A 153 9.67 -14.36 -3.62
CA TYR A 153 9.84 -12.94 -3.28
C TYR A 153 8.51 -12.18 -3.43
N PRO A 154 7.98 -11.57 -2.34
CA PRO A 154 6.61 -11.04 -2.35
C PRO A 154 6.36 -9.91 -3.33
N GLN A 155 7.33 -9.00 -3.52
CA GLN A 155 7.19 -7.90 -4.47
C GLN A 155 7.12 -8.43 -5.91
N ALA A 156 7.93 -9.43 -6.28
CA ALA A 156 7.86 -10.06 -7.59
C ALA A 156 6.51 -10.75 -7.80
N GLN A 157 6.01 -11.48 -6.78
CA GLN A 157 4.67 -12.08 -6.83
C GLN A 157 3.58 -11.03 -7.02
N ALA A 158 3.70 -9.88 -6.35
CA ALA A 158 2.75 -8.78 -6.49
C ALA A 158 2.81 -8.14 -7.89
N THR A 159 4.01 -7.92 -8.41
CA THR A 159 4.21 -7.30 -9.73
C THR A 159 3.72 -8.20 -10.84
N ILE A 160 4.20 -9.45 -10.91
CA ILE A 160 3.80 -10.38 -11.98
C ILE A 160 2.32 -10.79 -11.85
N GLY A 161 1.80 -10.89 -10.62
CA GLY A 161 0.38 -11.12 -10.37
C GLY A 161 -0.51 -10.01 -10.93
N ALA A 162 -0.12 -8.74 -10.75
CA ALA A 162 -0.83 -7.61 -11.35
C ALA A 162 -0.72 -7.59 -12.88
N LEU A 163 0.42 -7.98 -13.43
CA LEU A 163 0.61 -8.11 -14.88
C LEU A 163 -0.27 -9.22 -15.47
N TYR A 164 -0.43 -10.35 -14.78
CA TYR A 164 -1.36 -11.41 -15.21
C TYR A 164 -2.83 -10.95 -15.19
N LEU A 165 -3.23 -10.12 -14.23
CA LEU A 165 -4.60 -9.59 -14.18
C LEU A 165 -4.93 -8.70 -15.39
N ARG A 166 -3.97 -7.92 -15.86
CA ARG A 166 -4.14 -7.02 -17.01
C ARG A 166 -3.83 -7.68 -18.34
N GLY A 167 -2.86 -8.58 -18.34
CA GLY A 167 -2.14 -8.99 -19.53
C GLY A 167 -1.21 -7.88 -20.06
N LEU A 168 -0.33 -8.24 -20.96
CA LEU A 168 0.48 -7.32 -21.77
C LEU A 168 0.34 -7.76 -23.23
N PRO A 169 -0.30 -6.97 -24.11
CA PRO A 169 -0.56 -7.35 -25.48
C PRO A 169 0.72 -7.81 -26.20
N GLY A 170 0.70 -9.01 -26.76
CA GLY A 170 1.83 -9.61 -27.47
C GLY A 170 2.96 -10.16 -26.60
N LEU A 171 2.92 -9.98 -25.26
CA LEU A 171 4.01 -10.33 -24.34
C LEU A 171 3.56 -11.29 -23.23
N LEU A 172 2.45 -10.99 -22.57
CA LEU A 172 1.91 -11.80 -21.47
C LEU A 172 0.39 -11.92 -21.63
N LYS A 173 -0.09 -13.16 -21.80
CA LYS A 173 -1.53 -13.44 -21.83
C LYS A 173 -2.15 -13.15 -20.47
N GLN A 174 -3.33 -12.52 -20.47
CA GLN A 174 -4.12 -12.35 -19.25
C GLN A 174 -4.48 -13.71 -18.65
N ASP A 175 -4.25 -13.86 -17.34
CA ASP A 175 -4.60 -15.03 -16.54
C ASP A 175 -5.01 -14.56 -15.14
N SER A 176 -6.32 -14.41 -14.94
CA SER A 176 -6.88 -13.88 -13.70
C SER A 176 -6.66 -14.82 -12.51
N ASP A 177 -6.70 -16.14 -12.74
CA ASP A 177 -6.54 -17.14 -11.68
C ASP A 177 -5.10 -17.13 -11.14
N GLU A 178 -4.10 -17.16 -12.04
CA GLU A 178 -2.70 -17.08 -11.63
C GLU A 178 -2.39 -15.70 -11.01
N GLY A 179 -2.94 -14.61 -11.56
CA GLY A 179 -2.81 -13.27 -11.03
C GLY A 179 -3.29 -13.16 -9.59
N ILE A 180 -4.52 -13.60 -9.30
CA ILE A 180 -5.08 -13.61 -7.95
C ILE A 180 -4.31 -14.53 -7.00
N LYS A 181 -3.89 -15.69 -7.47
CA LYS A 181 -3.09 -16.65 -6.70
C LYS A 181 -1.75 -16.03 -6.23
N LEU A 182 -1.04 -15.37 -7.15
CA LEU A 182 0.24 -14.71 -6.84
C LEU A 182 0.04 -13.52 -5.89
N LEU A 183 -0.92 -12.65 -6.16
CA LEU A 183 -1.25 -11.53 -5.26
C LEU A 183 -1.66 -12.02 -3.87
N SER A 184 -2.42 -13.11 -3.78
CA SER A 184 -2.82 -13.70 -2.49
C SER A 184 -1.62 -14.24 -1.71
N LYS A 185 -0.61 -14.82 -2.38
CA LYS A 185 0.65 -15.23 -1.72
C LYS A 185 1.39 -14.01 -1.17
N ALA A 186 1.53 -12.96 -1.96
CA ALA A 186 2.21 -11.74 -1.56
C ALA A 186 1.48 -11.01 -0.41
N VAL A 187 0.15 -10.99 -0.39
CA VAL A 187 -0.65 -10.43 0.72
C VAL A 187 -0.38 -11.18 2.03
N ARG A 188 -0.29 -12.54 1.98
CA ARG A 188 0.05 -13.33 3.18
C ARG A 188 1.44 -13.00 3.70
N ALA A 189 2.37 -12.65 2.81
CA ALA A 189 3.70 -12.15 3.17
C ALA A 189 3.70 -10.66 3.58
N LYS A 190 2.53 -10.06 3.81
CA LYS A 190 2.34 -8.66 4.20
C LYS A 190 2.88 -7.64 3.18
N SER A 191 2.90 -7.99 1.90
CA SER A 191 3.30 -7.08 0.83
C SER A 191 2.31 -5.93 0.70
N LEU A 192 2.83 -4.71 0.78
CA LEU A 192 2.07 -3.49 0.54
C LEU A 192 1.68 -3.38 -0.95
N THR A 193 2.63 -3.67 -1.83
CA THR A 193 2.43 -3.66 -3.29
C THR A 193 1.26 -4.56 -3.70
N ALA A 194 1.15 -5.77 -3.10
CA ALA A 194 0.05 -6.68 -3.39
C ALA A 194 -1.31 -6.13 -2.93
N ARG A 195 -1.37 -5.50 -1.75
CA ARG A 195 -2.60 -4.86 -1.25
C ARG A 195 -3.07 -3.74 -2.17
N PHE A 196 -2.15 -2.89 -2.59
CA PHE A 196 -2.44 -1.81 -3.52
C PHE A 196 -2.90 -2.34 -4.88
N ASN A 197 -2.18 -3.32 -5.46
CA ASN A 197 -2.53 -3.91 -6.75
C ASN A 197 -3.90 -4.61 -6.73
N LEU A 198 -4.26 -5.30 -5.64
CA LEU A 198 -5.61 -5.83 -5.48
C LEU A 198 -6.67 -4.72 -5.38
N GLY A 199 -6.37 -3.65 -4.66
CA GLY A 199 -7.23 -2.48 -4.62
C GLY A 199 -7.50 -1.91 -6.01
N MET A 200 -6.46 -1.74 -6.81
CA MET A 200 -6.58 -1.23 -8.17
C MET A 200 -7.26 -2.22 -9.12
N ALA A 201 -6.99 -3.53 -8.98
CA ALA A 201 -7.68 -4.55 -9.77
C ALA A 201 -9.20 -4.52 -9.55
N TYR A 202 -9.65 -4.44 -8.29
CA TYR A 202 -11.08 -4.29 -7.99
C TYR A 202 -11.65 -2.93 -8.40
N TYR A 203 -10.86 -1.86 -8.37
CA TYR A 203 -11.30 -0.54 -8.81
C TYR A 203 -11.55 -0.48 -10.31
N ASN A 204 -10.64 -1.05 -11.10
CA ASN A 204 -10.72 -1.05 -12.56
C ASN A 204 -11.61 -2.17 -13.11
N GLY A 205 -11.65 -3.33 -12.44
CA GLY A 205 -12.18 -4.60 -12.97
C GLY A 205 -11.11 -5.38 -13.76
N ASP A 206 -9.81 -5.17 -13.44
CA ASP A 206 -8.71 -5.86 -14.12
C ASP A 206 -8.68 -7.33 -13.67
N GLY A 207 -9.11 -8.26 -14.52
CA GLY A 207 -9.14 -9.69 -14.26
C GLY A 207 -10.05 -10.15 -13.10
N VAL A 208 -10.81 -9.25 -12.51
CA VAL A 208 -11.81 -9.49 -11.46
C VAL A 208 -13.05 -8.64 -11.71
N GLU A 209 -14.19 -9.05 -11.20
CA GLU A 209 -15.39 -8.22 -11.24
C GLU A 209 -15.13 -6.89 -10.52
N LYS A 210 -15.42 -5.77 -11.20
CA LYS A 210 -15.27 -4.42 -10.64
C LYS A 210 -16.06 -4.30 -9.34
N ASN A 211 -15.40 -3.89 -8.28
CA ASN A 211 -16.01 -3.72 -6.97
C ASN A 211 -15.32 -2.61 -6.18
N VAL A 212 -15.90 -1.42 -6.27
CA VAL A 212 -15.34 -0.19 -5.67
C VAL A 212 -15.23 -0.31 -4.15
N TYR A 213 -16.18 -1.00 -3.51
CA TYR A 213 -16.13 -1.25 -2.07
C TYR A 213 -14.94 -2.13 -1.67
N LYS A 214 -14.70 -3.27 -2.36
CA LYS A 214 -13.51 -4.11 -2.12
C LYS A 214 -12.23 -3.32 -2.40
N ALA A 215 -12.20 -2.51 -3.45
CA ALA A 215 -11.09 -1.63 -3.77
C ALA A 215 -10.76 -0.72 -2.58
N SER A 216 -11.77 -0.05 -2.02
CA SER A 216 -11.59 0.85 -0.87
C SER A 216 -11.02 0.12 0.36
N GLN A 217 -11.44 -1.11 0.61
CA GLN A 217 -10.93 -1.91 1.73
C GLN A 217 -9.43 -2.23 1.58
N TRP A 218 -9.01 -2.65 0.38
CA TRP A 218 -7.60 -2.94 0.10
C TRP A 218 -6.74 -1.67 0.15
N LEU A 219 -7.22 -0.57 -0.42
CA LEU A 219 -6.53 0.72 -0.37
C LEU A 219 -6.39 1.23 1.07
N ARG A 220 -7.41 1.08 1.93
CA ARG A 220 -7.31 1.43 3.36
C ARG A 220 -6.23 0.63 4.10
N LEU A 221 -6.02 -0.65 3.75
CA LEU A 221 -4.93 -1.43 4.33
C LEU A 221 -3.55 -0.90 3.91
N ALA A 222 -3.43 -0.42 2.66
CA ALA A 222 -2.19 0.19 2.18
C ALA A 222 -1.96 1.59 2.79
N VAL A 223 -3.01 2.39 2.98
CA VAL A 223 -2.95 3.70 3.66
C VAL A 223 -2.39 3.57 5.09
N LYS A 224 -2.75 2.52 5.82
CA LYS A 224 -2.22 2.27 7.18
C LYS A 224 -0.69 2.12 7.23
N GLN A 225 -0.06 1.79 6.11
CA GLN A 225 1.40 1.68 5.97
C GLN A 225 2.03 2.96 5.38
N ASN A 226 1.30 4.07 5.37
CA ASN A 226 1.76 5.38 4.89
C ASN A 226 2.12 5.40 3.39
N PHE A 227 1.38 4.68 2.55
CA PHE A 227 1.64 4.60 1.11
C PHE A 227 0.92 5.72 0.36
N SER A 228 1.70 6.63 -0.24
CA SER A 228 1.19 7.85 -0.87
C SER A 228 0.27 7.58 -2.06
N GLU A 229 0.55 6.56 -2.86
CA GLU A 229 -0.27 6.14 -3.99
C GLU A 229 -1.65 5.66 -3.54
N ALA A 230 -1.70 4.88 -2.44
CA ALA A 230 -2.97 4.43 -1.88
C ALA A 230 -3.74 5.57 -1.21
N GLN A 231 -3.05 6.49 -0.55
CA GLN A 231 -3.65 7.70 0.02
C GLN A 231 -4.28 8.55 -1.09
N CYS A 232 -3.57 8.73 -2.21
CA CYS A 232 -4.07 9.46 -3.36
C CYS A 232 -5.31 8.78 -3.97
N GLN A 233 -5.24 7.49 -4.27
CA GLN A 233 -6.34 6.75 -4.89
C GLN A 233 -7.57 6.65 -3.98
N LEU A 234 -7.38 6.34 -2.69
CA LEU A 234 -8.48 6.32 -1.74
C LEU A 234 -9.07 7.71 -1.51
N GLY A 235 -8.21 8.73 -1.48
CA GLY A 235 -8.65 10.12 -1.38
C GLY A 235 -9.60 10.51 -2.49
N LEU A 236 -9.24 10.19 -3.74
CA LEU A 236 -10.09 10.42 -4.91
C LEU A 236 -11.40 9.64 -4.82
N LEU A 237 -11.30 8.35 -4.50
CA LEU A 237 -12.45 7.49 -4.37
C LEU A 237 -13.44 8.01 -3.32
N LEU A 238 -12.96 8.56 -2.22
CA LEU A 238 -13.81 9.17 -1.19
C LEU A 238 -14.41 10.53 -1.61
N LEU A 239 -13.75 11.25 -2.53
CA LEU A 239 -14.31 12.48 -3.10
C LEU A 239 -15.44 12.21 -4.09
N GLU A 240 -15.32 11.13 -4.85
CA GLU A 240 -16.30 10.73 -5.85
C GLU A 240 -17.45 9.96 -5.22
N GLY A 241 -17.14 9.07 -4.28
CA GLY A 241 -18.05 8.03 -3.82
C GLY A 241 -18.17 6.91 -4.86
N GLY A 242 -19.11 5.98 -4.65
CA GLY A 242 -19.37 4.90 -5.60
C GLY A 242 -20.08 3.74 -4.93
N ASP A 243 -20.30 2.64 -5.66
CA ASP A 243 -21.06 1.49 -5.19
C ASP A 243 -20.49 0.91 -3.88
N GLY A 244 -21.19 1.18 -2.77
CA GLY A 244 -20.80 0.78 -1.43
C GLY A 244 -19.73 1.64 -0.76
N VAL A 245 -19.24 2.71 -1.40
CA VAL A 245 -18.31 3.69 -0.82
C VAL A 245 -18.98 5.03 -0.66
N VAL A 246 -19.14 5.42 0.60
CA VAL A 246 -19.73 6.70 0.96
C VAL A 246 -18.77 7.83 0.65
N LYS A 247 -19.29 8.85 -0.05
CA LYS A 247 -18.55 10.10 -0.27
C LYS A 247 -18.17 10.72 1.06
N ASN A 248 -16.88 10.95 1.26
CA ASN A 248 -16.32 11.59 2.44
C ASN A 248 -15.28 12.63 2.02
N THR A 249 -15.74 13.83 1.74
CA THR A 249 -14.92 14.91 1.22
C THR A 249 -13.79 15.29 2.19
N MET A 250 -14.07 15.27 3.50
CA MET A 250 -13.07 15.64 4.52
C MET A 250 -11.93 14.62 4.55
N GLU A 251 -12.22 13.34 4.70
CA GLU A 251 -11.22 12.28 4.70
C GLU A 251 -10.48 12.22 3.35
N GLY A 252 -11.21 12.39 2.23
CA GLY A 252 -10.65 12.40 0.89
C GLY A 252 -9.58 13.49 0.72
N ILE A 253 -9.88 14.73 1.14
CA ILE A 253 -8.92 15.84 1.09
C ILE A 253 -7.73 15.59 2.03
N GLN A 254 -7.97 15.13 3.25
CA GLN A 254 -6.90 14.84 4.21
C GLN A 254 -5.92 13.79 3.69
N LEU A 255 -6.43 12.75 3.01
CA LEU A 255 -5.58 11.74 2.37
C LEU A 255 -4.78 12.33 1.22
N LEU A 256 -5.37 13.18 0.39
CA LEU A 256 -4.66 13.88 -0.68
C LEU A 256 -3.61 14.86 -0.14
N GLU A 257 -3.88 15.59 0.94
CA GLU A 257 -2.91 16.45 1.62
C GLU A 257 -1.74 15.63 2.17
N THR A 258 -2.02 14.46 2.76
CA THR A 258 -0.99 13.55 3.26
C THR A 258 -0.13 13.02 2.13
N ALA A 259 -0.73 12.58 1.01
CA ALA A 259 0.01 12.15 -0.17
C ALA A 259 0.86 13.27 -0.78
N ALA A 260 0.32 14.50 -0.85
CA ALA A 260 1.03 15.67 -1.35
C ALA A 260 2.23 16.06 -0.48
N SER A 261 2.14 15.91 0.85
CA SER A 261 3.25 16.13 1.78
C SER A 261 4.39 15.13 1.56
N GLN A 262 4.08 13.94 1.03
CA GLN A 262 5.05 12.93 0.62
C GLN A 262 5.52 13.12 -0.84
N ASN A 263 5.28 14.29 -1.42
CA ASN A 263 5.65 14.65 -2.79
C ASN A 263 4.88 13.91 -3.90
N HIS A 264 3.74 13.27 -3.62
CA HIS A 264 2.94 12.61 -4.65
C HIS A 264 2.49 13.63 -5.74
N PRO A 265 2.92 13.49 -7.02
CA PRO A 265 2.78 14.56 -8.01
C PRO A 265 1.33 14.91 -8.30
N TRP A 266 0.50 13.90 -8.50
CA TRP A 266 -0.90 14.07 -8.85
C TRP A 266 -1.73 14.66 -7.68
N ALA A 267 -1.45 14.27 -6.43
CA ALA A 267 -2.10 14.84 -5.26
C ALA A 267 -1.77 16.33 -5.11
N LYS A 268 -0.50 16.73 -5.34
CA LYS A 268 -0.07 18.14 -5.36
C LYS A 268 -0.81 18.93 -6.45
N GLU A 269 -0.88 18.40 -7.66
CA GLU A 269 -1.55 19.07 -8.78
C GLU A 269 -3.05 19.22 -8.52
N TYR A 270 -3.71 18.16 -8.03
CA TYR A 270 -5.12 18.18 -7.68
C TYR A 270 -5.43 19.25 -6.63
N LEU A 271 -4.68 19.31 -5.54
CA LEU A 271 -4.87 20.30 -4.49
C LEU A 271 -4.58 21.72 -4.98
N LYS A 272 -3.57 21.92 -5.84
CA LYS A 272 -3.27 23.21 -6.49
C LYS A 272 -4.44 23.69 -7.34
N LYS A 273 -5.01 22.84 -8.19
CA LYS A 273 -6.18 23.17 -9.03
C LYS A 273 -7.40 23.50 -8.17
N ARG A 274 -7.62 22.78 -7.08
CA ARG A 274 -8.73 23.04 -6.15
C ARG A 274 -8.54 24.35 -5.37
N GLY A 275 -7.33 24.66 -4.91
CA GLY A 275 -7.02 25.92 -4.22
C GLY A 275 -7.15 27.17 -5.10
N SER A 276 -7.10 26.98 -6.42
CA SER A 276 -7.30 28.04 -7.42
C SER A 276 -8.77 28.25 -7.79
N SER A 277 -9.70 27.42 -7.28
CA SER A 277 -11.15 27.57 -7.47
C SER A 277 -11.75 28.45 -6.39
N PRO A 278 -12.83 29.24 -6.68
CA PRO A 278 -13.44 30.21 -5.74
C PRO A 278 -13.99 29.61 -4.43
N THR A 279 -13.96 28.29 -4.27
CA THR A 279 -14.43 27.56 -3.07
C THR A 279 -13.41 27.54 -1.92
N SER A 280 -12.26 28.21 -2.06
CA SER A 280 -11.19 28.26 -1.04
C SER A 280 -11.64 28.91 0.29
N SER A 281 -12.73 29.71 0.28
CA SER A 281 -13.27 30.34 1.50
C SER A 281 -14.00 29.35 2.42
N GLU A 282 -14.54 28.25 1.90
CA GLU A 282 -15.18 27.19 2.71
C GLU A 282 -14.15 26.29 3.37
N SER A 283 -13.06 25.98 2.64
CA SER A 283 -11.98 25.14 3.17
C SER A 283 -11.25 25.80 4.35
N GLN A 284 -11.09 27.11 4.34
CA GLN A 284 -10.53 27.87 5.46
C GLN A 284 -11.48 27.98 6.66
N LYS A 285 -12.79 28.10 6.43
CA LYS A 285 -13.79 28.08 7.51
C LYS A 285 -13.89 26.71 8.20
N VAL A 286 -13.65 25.62 7.45
CA VAL A 286 -13.62 24.26 8.00
C VAL A 286 -12.32 24.01 8.78
N ARG A 287 -11.17 24.56 8.34
CA ARG A 287 -9.88 24.47 9.06
C ARG A 287 -9.96 25.09 10.47
N ASN A 288 -10.69 26.17 10.64
CA ASN A 288 -10.84 26.85 11.93
C ASN A 288 -11.89 26.22 12.87
N LYS A 289 -12.56 25.12 12.45
CA LYS A 289 -13.54 24.37 13.24
C LYS A 289 -13.11 22.96 13.62
N ILE A 290 -11.87 22.57 13.30
CA ILE A 290 -11.34 21.28 13.76
C ILE A 290 -10.88 21.48 15.21
N PRO A 291 -11.49 20.84 16.20
CA PRO A 291 -10.90 20.76 17.54
C PRO A 291 -9.57 20.00 17.36
N GLU A 292 -8.48 20.62 17.84
CA GLU A 292 -7.20 19.94 17.96
C GLU A 292 -7.41 18.59 18.62
N LYS A 293 -6.83 17.56 17.97
CA LYS A 293 -6.45 16.27 18.54
C LYS A 293 -7.07 15.94 19.90
N ASN A 294 -8.22 15.33 19.95
CA ASN A 294 -8.57 14.46 21.06
C ASN A 294 -7.89 13.09 20.79
N SER A 295 -6.60 13.03 21.11
CA SER A 295 -5.78 11.81 21.14
C SER A 295 -6.12 10.90 22.33
N ASP A 296 -7.20 11.17 23.06
CA ASP A 296 -7.60 10.47 24.29
C ASP A 296 -8.74 9.49 24.14
N LEU A 297 -9.04 9.03 22.91
CA LEU A 297 -9.82 7.81 22.77
C LEU A 297 -8.85 6.62 22.94
N PRO A 298 -8.95 5.83 24.02
CA PRO A 298 -8.17 4.62 24.14
C PRO A 298 -8.38 3.76 22.90
N LEU A 299 -7.38 2.97 22.50
CA LEU A 299 -7.47 1.93 21.48
C LEU A 299 -8.50 0.88 21.93
N LEU A 300 -9.77 1.26 21.87
CA LEU A 300 -10.87 0.36 22.15
C LEU A 300 -10.94 -0.66 21.01
N ASP A 301 -11.01 -1.93 21.34
CA ASP A 301 -11.38 -2.97 20.37
C ASP A 301 -12.75 -2.64 19.73
N ASP A 302 -13.03 -3.22 18.59
CA ASP A 302 -14.26 -2.94 17.83
C ASP A 302 -15.53 -3.20 18.65
N LYS A 303 -15.50 -4.14 19.60
CA LYS A 303 -16.61 -4.46 20.51
C LYS A 303 -16.86 -3.33 21.52
N ASN A 304 -15.82 -2.80 22.11
CA ASN A 304 -15.92 -1.68 23.04
C ASN A 304 -16.31 -0.39 22.32
N ARG A 305 -15.79 -0.17 21.09
CA ARG A 305 -16.19 0.96 20.23
C ARG A 305 -17.66 0.90 19.87
N LEU A 306 -18.17 -0.28 19.51
CA LEU A 306 -19.59 -0.51 19.22
C LEU A 306 -20.48 -0.20 20.44
N ASN A 307 -20.06 -0.63 21.63
CA ASN A 307 -20.80 -0.36 22.87
C ASN A 307 -20.82 1.13 23.21
N HIS A 308 -19.73 1.87 22.99
CA HIS A 308 -19.69 3.33 23.18
C HIS A 308 -20.58 4.05 22.17
N ALA A 309 -20.57 3.63 20.90
CA ALA A 309 -21.45 4.16 19.88
C ALA A 309 -22.94 4.01 20.27
N ARG A 310 -23.35 2.84 20.79
CA ARG A 310 -24.71 2.59 21.30
C ARG A 310 -25.07 3.52 22.44
N LYS A 311 -24.17 3.73 23.42
CA LYS A 311 -24.41 4.64 24.56
C LYS A 311 -24.68 6.06 24.08
N PHE A 312 -23.90 6.59 23.13
CA PHE A 312 -24.12 7.90 22.57
C PHE A 312 -25.38 7.98 21.70
N TYR A 313 -25.76 6.90 21.02
CA TYR A 313 -26.97 6.84 20.21
C TYR A 313 -28.23 6.78 21.07
N THR A 314 -28.26 5.95 22.11
CA THR A 314 -29.41 5.72 22.96
C THR A 314 -29.53 6.69 24.11
N GLY A 315 -28.44 7.30 24.56
CA GLY A 315 -28.37 8.09 25.80
C GLY A 315 -28.30 7.26 27.08
N VAL A 316 -28.22 5.91 26.95
CA VAL A 316 -28.12 5.02 28.11
C VAL A 316 -26.65 4.85 28.52
N GLY A 317 -26.31 5.33 29.69
CA GLY A 317 -24.93 5.27 30.22
C GLY A 317 -23.98 6.34 29.69
N ALA A 318 -24.46 7.30 28.87
CA ALA A 318 -23.78 8.52 28.45
C ALA A 318 -24.80 9.55 28.00
N LYS A 319 -24.45 10.83 28.07
CA LYS A 319 -25.30 11.89 27.47
C LYS A 319 -25.47 11.64 25.98
N GLN A 320 -26.71 11.60 25.48
CA GLN A 320 -27.00 11.34 24.07
C GLN A 320 -26.28 12.34 23.15
N ASN A 321 -25.58 11.82 22.16
CA ASN A 321 -24.88 12.59 21.16
C ASN A 321 -24.83 11.81 19.84
N TYR A 322 -25.76 12.11 18.94
CA TYR A 322 -25.88 11.41 17.66
C TYR A 322 -24.65 11.61 16.77
N GLN A 323 -24.05 12.81 16.75
CA GLN A 323 -22.87 13.05 15.95
C GLN A 323 -21.70 12.15 16.41
N LYS A 324 -21.47 12.07 17.72
CA LYS A 324 -20.43 11.21 18.28
C LYS A 324 -20.74 9.71 18.10
N ALA A 325 -22.03 9.35 18.12
CA ALA A 325 -22.48 7.99 17.80
C ALA A 325 -22.16 7.65 16.33
N TYR A 326 -22.44 8.57 15.39
CA TYR A 326 -22.14 8.39 13.98
C TYR A 326 -20.63 8.23 13.74
N GLU A 327 -19.81 9.07 14.32
CA GLU A 327 -18.34 9.02 14.22
C GLU A 327 -17.77 7.67 14.71
N LEU A 328 -18.43 7.02 15.66
CA LEU A 328 -18.02 5.71 16.19
C LEU A 328 -18.61 4.54 15.38
N PHE A 329 -19.88 4.61 14.94
CA PHE A 329 -20.51 3.56 14.15
C PHE A 329 -19.95 3.51 12.73
N PHE A 330 -19.65 4.64 12.12
CA PHE A 330 -19.26 4.72 10.73
C PHE A 330 -18.00 3.90 10.39
N PRO A 331 -16.87 4.00 11.13
CA PRO A 331 -15.71 3.16 10.88
C PRO A 331 -16.00 1.66 11.08
N LEU A 332 -16.83 1.31 12.07
CA LEU A 332 -17.23 -0.08 12.32
C LEU A 332 -18.07 -0.63 11.17
N ALA A 333 -18.99 0.19 10.64
CA ALA A 333 -19.80 -0.17 9.47
C ALA A 333 -18.90 -0.39 8.25
N GLN A 334 -17.93 0.49 8.02
CA GLN A 334 -16.92 0.35 6.97
C GLN A 334 -16.09 -0.93 7.13
N ASN A 335 -15.78 -1.34 8.37
CA ASN A 335 -15.09 -2.59 8.67
C ASN A 335 -16.02 -3.82 8.56
N GLY A 336 -17.25 -3.63 8.11
CA GLY A 336 -18.19 -4.70 7.83
C GLY A 336 -18.98 -5.19 9.03
N ASN A 337 -19.03 -4.42 10.12
CA ASN A 337 -19.92 -4.71 11.24
C ASN A 337 -21.37 -4.44 10.81
N ALA A 338 -22.17 -5.50 10.73
CA ALA A 338 -23.57 -5.44 10.26
C ALA A 338 -24.45 -4.53 11.11
N GLU A 339 -24.27 -4.57 12.42
CA GLU A 339 -25.06 -3.74 13.34
C GLU A 339 -24.69 -2.26 13.21
N ALA A 340 -23.41 -1.94 13.13
CA ALA A 340 -22.95 -0.57 12.90
C ALA A 340 -23.46 -0.03 11.55
N ALA A 341 -23.42 -0.84 10.50
CA ALA A 341 -23.96 -0.49 9.18
C ALA A 341 -25.49 -0.20 9.27
N ARG A 342 -26.26 -0.97 10.04
CA ARG A 342 -27.67 -0.69 10.29
C ARG A 342 -27.87 0.64 11.01
N PHE A 343 -27.09 0.93 12.04
CA PHE A 343 -27.21 2.22 12.75
C PHE A 343 -26.83 3.39 11.84
N VAL A 344 -25.78 3.29 11.05
CA VAL A 344 -25.40 4.32 10.05
C VAL A 344 -26.53 4.53 9.05
N GLY A 345 -27.16 3.45 8.55
CA GLY A 345 -28.31 3.53 7.68
C GLY A 345 -29.51 4.27 8.31
N LEU A 346 -29.85 3.95 9.56
CA LEU A 346 -30.91 4.62 10.32
C LEU A 346 -30.61 6.11 10.59
N MET A 347 -29.35 6.44 10.83
CA MET A 347 -28.91 7.81 11.07
C MET A 347 -29.01 8.66 9.81
N ASN A 348 -28.63 8.11 8.65
CA ASN A 348 -28.83 8.77 7.35
C ASN A 348 -30.32 8.88 6.99
N LEU A 349 -31.13 7.89 7.32
CA LEU A 349 -32.59 7.93 7.09
C LEU A 349 -33.27 9.06 7.89
N SER A 350 -32.83 9.27 9.12
CA SER A 350 -33.43 10.23 10.05
C SER A 350 -32.76 11.60 10.12
N GLY A 351 -31.55 11.75 9.56
CA GLY A 351 -30.75 12.96 9.68
C GLY A 351 -30.16 13.15 11.10
N LYS A 352 -30.06 12.09 11.91
CA LYS A 352 -29.54 12.18 13.28
C LYS A 352 -28.03 11.98 13.30
N GLY A 353 -27.29 13.03 13.62
CA GLY A 353 -25.81 13.03 13.68
C GLY A 353 -25.12 13.08 12.32
N THR A 354 -25.88 13.17 11.25
CA THR A 354 -25.43 13.36 9.87
C THR A 354 -26.55 14.02 9.07
N GLU A 355 -26.29 14.49 7.86
CA GLU A 355 -27.33 14.96 6.96
C GLU A 355 -28.26 13.80 6.53
N LYS A 356 -29.54 14.12 6.31
CA LYS A 356 -30.50 13.13 5.84
C LYS A 356 -30.21 12.79 4.38
N ASP A 357 -29.94 11.50 4.12
CA ASP A 357 -29.69 10.97 2.78
C ASP A 357 -30.35 9.60 2.62
N LEU A 358 -31.42 9.54 1.85
CA LEU A 358 -32.21 8.32 1.63
C LEU A 358 -31.43 7.27 0.81
N ASN A 359 -30.66 7.71 -0.18
CA ASN A 359 -29.88 6.79 -1.01
C ASN A 359 -28.79 6.13 -0.17
N LEU A 360 -28.12 6.93 0.65
CA LEU A 360 -27.09 6.45 1.56
C LEU A 360 -27.66 5.54 2.65
N ALA A 361 -28.85 5.87 3.18
CA ALA A 361 -29.57 5.04 4.12
C ALA A 361 -29.88 3.66 3.52
N LYS A 362 -30.41 3.62 2.28
CA LYS A 362 -30.66 2.37 1.55
C LYS A 362 -29.40 1.53 1.38
N GLN A 363 -28.30 2.16 0.96
CA GLN A 363 -27.01 1.47 0.75
C GLN A 363 -26.54 0.80 2.05
N TRP A 364 -26.50 1.53 3.17
CA TRP A 364 -26.03 0.99 4.43
C TRP A 364 -26.95 -0.09 5.01
N LEU A 365 -28.25 0.07 4.88
CA LEU A 365 -29.20 -0.97 5.27
C LEU A 365 -29.07 -2.23 4.40
N SER A 366 -28.79 -2.06 3.10
CA SER A 366 -28.50 -3.20 2.20
C SER A 366 -27.22 -3.93 2.59
N VAL A 367 -26.15 -3.21 2.89
CA VAL A 367 -24.89 -3.79 3.42
C VAL A 367 -25.15 -4.56 4.71
N ALA A 368 -25.89 -4.00 5.65
CA ALA A 368 -26.24 -4.67 6.91
C ALA A 368 -27.05 -5.95 6.67
N SER A 369 -28.06 -5.88 5.78
CA SER A 369 -28.90 -7.02 5.41
C SER A 369 -28.10 -8.16 4.76
N GLN A 370 -27.22 -7.83 3.81
CA GLN A 370 -26.33 -8.79 3.15
C GLN A 370 -25.39 -9.50 4.15
N LYS A 371 -25.03 -8.80 5.24
CA LYS A 371 -24.22 -9.36 6.33
C LYS A 371 -25.04 -10.06 7.43
N GLY A 372 -26.32 -10.30 7.18
CA GLY A 372 -27.19 -11.10 8.02
C GLY A 372 -27.95 -10.32 9.09
N ASP A 373 -27.94 -8.97 9.09
CA ASP A 373 -28.76 -8.18 10.01
C ASP A 373 -30.24 -8.25 9.60
N LYS A 374 -31.02 -9.05 10.35
CA LYS A 374 -32.44 -9.29 10.10
C LYS A 374 -33.30 -8.02 10.29
N ILE A 375 -32.83 -7.08 11.13
CA ILE A 375 -33.55 -5.82 11.38
C ILE A 375 -33.37 -4.91 10.15
N ALA A 376 -32.16 -4.80 9.60
CA ALA A 376 -31.91 -4.05 8.39
C ALA A 376 -32.72 -4.55 7.19
N ARG A 377 -32.88 -5.88 7.05
CA ARG A 377 -33.76 -6.48 6.04
C ARG A 377 -35.19 -6.00 6.17
N ARG A 378 -35.77 -6.10 7.41
CA ARG A 378 -37.14 -5.64 7.68
C ARG A 378 -37.31 -4.13 7.43
N LEU A 379 -36.28 -3.34 7.74
CA LEU A 379 -36.30 -1.90 7.49
C LEU A 379 -36.33 -1.60 5.98
N LEU A 380 -35.52 -2.29 5.16
CA LEU A 380 -35.57 -2.17 3.72
C LEU A 380 -36.94 -2.49 3.15
N ASP A 381 -37.55 -3.61 3.61
CA ASP A 381 -38.88 -4.02 3.18
C ASP A 381 -39.95 -2.99 3.60
N SER A 382 -39.87 -2.44 4.81
CA SER A 382 -40.83 -1.47 5.35
C SER A 382 -40.72 -0.08 4.70
N TYR A 383 -39.55 0.30 4.24
CA TYR A 383 -39.29 1.62 3.62
C TYR A 383 -39.15 1.54 2.11
N GLN A 384 -39.61 0.46 1.47
CA GLN A 384 -39.50 0.25 0.02
C GLN A 384 -40.11 1.38 -0.82
N SER A 385 -41.16 2.05 -0.31
CA SER A 385 -41.80 3.20 -0.94
C SER A 385 -41.02 4.51 -0.78
N LEU A 386 -40.02 4.57 0.11
CA LEU A 386 -39.22 5.77 0.33
C LEU A 386 -37.88 5.71 -0.45
N PHE A 387 -37.53 4.56 -0.94
CA PHE A 387 -36.33 4.27 -1.71
C PHE A 387 -36.63 3.98 -3.17
#